data_a31690b0108fda69a6586d112158e341
#
_entry.id   a31690b0108fda69a6586d112158e341
#
_cell.length_a   1.000
_cell.length_b   1.000
_cell.length_c   1.000
_cell.angle_alpha   90.00
_cell.angle_beta   90.00
_cell.angle_gamma   90.00
#
_symmetry.space_group_name_H-M   'P 1'
#
loop_
_entity.id
_entity.type
_entity.pdbx_description
1 polymer ?
#
loop_
_entity_poly.entity_id
_entity_poly.type
_entity_poly.pdbx_seq_one_letter_code
_entity_poly.pdbx_strand_id
1 'polypeptide(L)'
;MGQTLSEPVTAKESSYCQNQMYRVGSSCMQGWRINMEDSHTHILSLPDDPTAAFFAVYDGHGGATVAQYAGKHLHKFVLKRPEYNENDIEMALKQGFLDIDYEMLHKEAWGEQMAGSTAVVVLVKDSKLYCANAGDSRAIACVNGELEVLSMDHKPNNESESKRIIEGGGWVEFNRVNGNLALSRALGDFVFKRSNKKPEEQIVTAYPDVETREIMKDWEFILLACDGIWDVMSNAEVLTFCRTRIGLGMQPEEICEELMNHCLAPDCQMGGLGGDNMTVVLVCLLHDKPYTELVARCASSSTPKPADTKTTEVDATAVNNSTEPKNDDCDMEPDPNETP
;
A
#
# COMPACT_ATOMS: atom_id res chain seq x y z
N MET A 1 8.43 -17.27 -5.41
CA MET A 1 7.56 -17.69 -4.30
C MET A 1 8.44 -17.91 -3.09
N GLY A 2 8.20 -17.18 -2.00
CA GLY A 2 8.91 -17.41 -0.73
C GLY A 2 8.55 -18.79 -0.16
N GLN A 3 9.39 -19.31 0.73
CA GLN A 3 9.07 -20.54 1.47
C GLN A 3 7.87 -20.23 2.40
N THR A 4 6.91 -21.16 2.46
CA THR A 4 5.72 -21.05 3.30
C THR A 4 5.76 -22.10 4.40
N LEU A 5 5.08 -21.81 5.51
CA LEU A 5 4.88 -22.75 6.61
C LEU A 5 3.88 -23.86 6.20
N SER A 6 3.90 -24.97 6.91
CA SER A 6 2.90 -26.06 6.76
C SER A 6 1.54 -25.69 7.36
N GLU A 7 1.52 -24.78 8.33
CA GLU A 7 0.34 -24.21 8.97
C GLU A 7 0.56 -22.71 9.19
N PRO A 8 -0.48 -21.86 9.07
CA PRO A 8 -0.31 -20.43 9.23
C PRO A 8 -0.16 -20.05 10.71
N VAL A 9 0.69 -19.06 10.99
CA VAL A 9 0.75 -18.41 12.31
C VAL A 9 -0.37 -17.38 12.37
N THR A 10 -1.46 -17.72 13.07
CA THR A 10 -2.67 -16.87 13.18
C THR A 10 -2.72 -16.04 14.46
N ALA A 11 -1.69 -16.15 15.30
CA ALA A 11 -1.53 -15.24 16.45
C ALA A 11 -1.42 -13.79 15.95
N LYS A 12 -2.16 -12.90 16.59
CA LYS A 12 -2.21 -11.49 16.22
C LYS A 12 -1.58 -10.64 17.30
N GLU A 13 -0.84 -9.62 16.88
CA GLU A 13 -0.37 -8.56 17.75
C GLU A 13 -1.26 -7.34 17.52
N SER A 14 -2.23 -7.14 18.41
CA SER A 14 -3.22 -6.07 18.30
C SER A 14 -2.97 -5.01 19.34
N SER A 15 -3.21 -3.76 18.97
CA SER A 15 -3.13 -2.64 19.89
C SER A 15 -4.21 -1.60 19.63
N TYR A 16 -4.47 -0.81 20.65
CA TYR A 16 -5.52 0.19 20.67
C TYR A 16 -5.03 1.46 21.35
N CYS A 17 -5.42 2.61 20.80
CA CYS A 17 -5.25 3.90 21.45
C CYS A 17 -6.37 4.87 21.07
N GLN A 18 -6.62 5.87 21.94
CA GLN A 18 -7.67 6.86 21.72
C GLN A 18 -7.32 8.21 22.35
N ASN A 19 -7.75 9.27 21.67
CA ASN A 19 -7.90 10.62 22.24
C ASN A 19 -9.26 11.21 21.82
N GLN A 20 -9.45 12.53 21.91
CA GLN A 20 -10.70 13.19 21.54
C GLN A 20 -10.95 13.15 20.02
N MET A 21 -9.90 13.14 19.20
CA MET A 21 -9.99 13.21 17.74
C MET A 21 -10.04 11.83 17.08
N TYR A 22 -9.33 10.85 17.64
CA TYR A 22 -9.09 9.55 17.02
C TYR A 22 -9.36 8.41 17.96
N ARG A 23 -9.92 7.32 17.44
CA ARG A 23 -9.89 5.99 18.02
C ARG A 23 -9.24 5.05 17.03
N VAL A 24 -8.11 4.46 17.41
CA VAL A 24 -7.27 3.69 16.51
C VAL A 24 -7.14 2.27 17.00
N GLY A 25 -7.35 1.32 16.11
CA GLY A 25 -6.97 -0.07 16.27
C GLY A 25 -5.91 -0.43 15.23
N SER A 26 -4.96 -1.23 15.63
CA SER A 26 -3.99 -1.85 14.73
C SER A 26 -3.84 -3.32 15.06
N SER A 27 -3.55 -4.12 14.05
CA SER A 27 -3.26 -5.53 14.22
C SER A 27 -2.31 -6.01 13.13
N CYS A 28 -1.46 -6.97 13.45
CA CYS A 28 -0.61 -7.65 12.49
C CYS A 28 -0.58 -9.17 12.73
N MET A 29 -0.36 -9.93 11.64
CA MET A 29 -0.36 -11.39 11.64
C MET A 29 0.66 -11.91 10.63
N GLN A 30 1.44 -12.91 11.04
CA GLN A 30 2.48 -13.50 10.18
C GLN A 30 1.90 -14.31 9.02
N GLY A 31 0.76 -14.98 9.21
CA GLY A 31 0.14 -15.82 8.18
C GLY A 31 0.99 -17.03 7.80
N TRP A 32 1.11 -17.29 6.50
CA TRP A 32 1.82 -18.44 5.94
C TRP A 32 3.33 -18.21 5.74
N ARG A 33 3.82 -16.97 5.92
CA ARG A 33 5.24 -16.61 5.75
C ARG A 33 6.10 -17.18 6.88
N ILE A 34 7.39 -17.43 6.60
CA ILE A 34 8.35 -17.94 7.61
C ILE A 34 8.62 -16.89 8.69
N ASN A 35 8.66 -15.61 8.29
CA ASN A 35 8.94 -14.50 9.18
C ASN A 35 7.81 -13.46 9.12
N MET A 36 7.72 -12.65 10.16
CA MET A 36 6.95 -11.40 10.17
C MET A 36 7.90 -10.25 9.89
N GLU A 37 7.74 -9.60 8.73
CA GLU A 37 8.64 -8.55 8.26
C GLU A 37 8.00 -7.16 8.27
N ASP A 38 6.68 -7.08 8.49
CA ASP A 38 5.94 -5.82 8.57
C ASP A 38 6.20 -5.06 9.87
N SER A 39 5.91 -3.78 9.81
CA SER A 39 5.85 -2.88 10.97
C SER A 39 4.74 -1.85 10.79
N HIS A 40 4.30 -1.22 11.88
CA HIS A 40 3.33 -0.13 11.82
C HIS A 40 3.61 0.93 12.90
N THR A 41 3.00 2.10 12.72
CA THR A 41 3.08 3.20 13.68
C THR A 41 1.72 3.88 13.81
N HIS A 42 1.32 4.18 15.06
CA HIS A 42 0.17 5.04 15.33
C HIS A 42 0.52 5.97 16.50
N ILE A 43 0.62 7.25 16.20
CA ILE A 43 0.95 8.31 17.17
C ILE A 43 -0.17 9.35 17.10
N LEU A 44 -0.99 9.42 18.16
CA LEU A 44 -2.15 10.32 18.22
C LEU A 44 -1.78 11.78 18.42
N SER A 45 -0.56 12.03 18.88
CA SER A 45 -0.01 13.37 19.15
C SER A 45 1.50 13.28 19.07
N LEU A 46 2.10 13.95 18.10
CA LEU A 46 3.55 13.92 17.91
C LEU A 46 4.27 14.64 19.07
N PRO A 47 5.42 14.11 19.54
CA PRO A 47 6.10 14.68 20.71
C PRO A 47 6.46 16.16 20.57
N ASP A 48 6.88 16.58 19.37
CA ASP A 48 7.32 17.95 19.09
C ASP A 48 6.21 18.82 18.46
N ASP A 49 5.07 18.21 18.10
CA ASP A 49 3.88 18.89 17.58
C ASP A 49 2.60 18.19 18.06
N PRO A 50 2.05 18.56 19.23
CA PRO A 50 0.86 17.92 19.78
C PRO A 50 -0.41 18.08 18.93
N THR A 51 -0.41 18.97 17.92
CA THR A 51 -1.53 19.17 17.02
C THR A 51 -1.53 18.19 15.84
N ALA A 52 -0.43 17.47 15.65
CA ALA A 52 -0.26 16.53 14.56
C ALA A 52 -0.33 15.07 15.03
N ALA A 53 -0.92 14.21 14.20
CA ALA A 53 -0.97 12.76 14.38
C ALA A 53 -0.28 12.05 13.21
N PHE A 54 0.26 10.84 13.45
CA PHE A 54 1.02 10.08 12.47
C PHE A 54 0.62 8.61 12.50
N PHE A 55 0.23 8.06 11.36
CA PHE A 55 -0.17 6.68 11.17
C PHE A 55 0.57 6.10 9.98
N ALA A 56 1.07 4.88 10.09
CA ALA A 56 1.84 4.28 9.00
C ALA A 56 1.81 2.75 9.02
N VAL A 57 1.96 2.15 7.84
CA VAL A 57 2.23 0.74 7.63
C VAL A 57 3.48 0.61 6.77
N TYR A 58 4.33 -0.34 7.12
CA TYR A 58 5.60 -0.65 6.47
C TYR A 58 5.63 -2.16 6.20
N ASP A 59 5.55 -2.54 4.96
CA ASP A 59 5.63 -3.92 4.49
C ASP A 59 7.09 -4.23 4.15
N GLY A 60 7.72 -5.03 4.99
CA GLY A 60 9.14 -5.37 4.89
C GLY A 60 9.39 -6.57 3.98
N HIS A 61 10.51 -6.55 3.27
CA HIS A 61 10.95 -7.68 2.47
C HIS A 61 12.47 -7.87 2.58
N GLY A 62 12.90 -9.13 2.46
CA GLY A 62 14.32 -9.50 2.61
C GLY A 62 14.86 -9.31 4.03
N GLY A 63 13.96 -9.19 5.01
CA GLY A 63 14.24 -8.98 6.43
C GLY A 63 13.43 -7.83 7.02
N ALA A 64 13.09 -7.92 8.32
CA ALA A 64 12.24 -6.94 9.02
C ALA A 64 12.94 -5.63 9.39
N THR A 65 14.27 -5.54 9.22
CA THR A 65 15.08 -4.45 9.80
C THR A 65 14.71 -3.07 9.29
N VAL A 66 14.45 -2.94 7.97
CA VAL A 66 14.10 -1.65 7.34
C VAL A 66 12.72 -1.19 7.81
N ALA A 67 11.71 -2.08 7.76
CA ALA A 67 10.36 -1.78 8.23
C ALA A 67 10.34 -1.37 9.70
N GLN A 68 11.02 -2.12 10.57
CA GLN A 68 11.11 -1.81 12.00
C GLN A 68 11.85 -0.50 12.29
N TYR A 69 12.90 -0.20 11.53
CA TYR A 69 13.61 1.06 11.67
C TYR A 69 12.75 2.24 11.23
N ALA A 70 12.09 2.12 10.08
CA ALA A 70 11.17 3.12 9.57
C ALA A 70 10.02 3.39 10.58
N GLY A 71 9.40 2.33 11.11
CA GLY A 71 8.34 2.44 12.11
C GLY A 71 8.74 3.23 13.36
N LYS A 72 10.00 3.09 13.80
CA LYS A 72 10.53 3.78 14.99
C LYS A 72 11.01 5.21 14.72
N HIS A 73 11.37 5.54 13.48
CA HIS A 73 12.16 6.74 13.22
C HIS A 73 11.61 7.68 12.14
N LEU A 74 10.84 7.21 11.15
CA LEU A 74 10.44 8.05 10.00
C LEU A 74 9.74 9.35 10.43
N HIS A 75 8.81 9.30 11.39
CA HIS A 75 8.16 10.50 11.91
C HIS A 75 9.16 11.54 12.46
N LYS A 76 10.29 11.10 13.05
CA LYS A 76 11.32 12.00 13.58
C LYS A 76 12.11 12.67 12.46
N PHE A 77 12.34 11.97 11.34
CA PHE A 77 12.99 12.57 10.16
C PHE A 77 12.09 13.63 9.53
N VAL A 78 10.81 13.38 9.42
CA VAL A 78 9.83 14.35 8.91
C VAL A 78 9.78 15.60 9.79
N LEU A 79 9.67 15.43 11.12
CA LEU A 79 9.60 16.53 12.07
C LEU A 79 10.88 17.41 12.12
N LYS A 80 12.04 16.81 11.83
CA LYS A 80 13.33 17.55 11.82
C LYS A 80 13.53 18.41 10.58
N ARG A 81 12.71 18.25 9.54
CA ARG A 81 12.86 19.03 8.30
C ARG A 81 12.51 20.50 8.55
N PRO A 82 13.30 21.45 7.99
CA PRO A 82 12.95 22.87 8.01
C PRO A 82 11.56 23.13 7.42
N GLU A 83 11.23 22.42 6.34
CA GLU A 83 9.96 22.52 5.61
C GLU A 83 8.75 22.22 6.51
N TYR A 84 8.92 21.33 7.52
CA TYR A 84 7.86 21.05 8.50
C TYR A 84 7.52 22.31 9.31
N ASN A 85 8.52 23.05 9.77
CA ASN A 85 8.35 24.28 10.53
C ASN A 85 7.82 25.44 9.66
N GLU A 86 8.10 25.40 8.35
CA GLU A 86 7.57 26.33 7.35
C GLU A 86 6.15 25.99 6.90
N ASN A 87 5.56 24.92 7.47
CA ASN A 87 4.25 24.35 7.13
C ASN A 87 4.16 23.81 5.68
N ASP A 88 5.29 23.51 5.05
CA ASP A 88 5.37 22.74 3.81
C ASP A 88 5.49 21.25 4.15
N ILE A 89 4.37 20.68 4.60
CA ILE A 89 4.32 19.30 5.10
C ILE A 89 4.56 18.29 3.98
N GLU A 90 4.12 18.61 2.76
CA GLU A 90 4.35 17.76 1.59
C GLU A 90 5.86 17.60 1.33
N MET A 91 6.60 18.70 1.29
CA MET A 91 8.04 18.66 1.08
C MET A 91 8.76 18.03 2.29
N ALA A 92 8.29 18.29 3.52
CA ALA A 92 8.85 17.67 4.71
C ALA A 92 8.74 16.14 4.69
N LEU A 93 7.61 15.60 4.21
CA LEU A 93 7.41 14.16 4.01
C LEU A 93 8.37 13.64 2.94
N LYS A 94 8.41 14.26 1.76
CA LYS A 94 9.28 13.85 0.64
C LYS A 94 10.75 13.80 1.06
N GLN A 95 11.23 14.85 1.72
CA GLN A 95 12.62 14.89 2.17
C GLN A 95 12.88 14.00 3.38
N GLY A 96 11.93 13.84 4.30
CA GLY A 96 12.05 12.94 5.44
C GLY A 96 12.21 11.47 5.04
N PHE A 97 11.52 11.02 3.98
CA PHE A 97 11.70 9.69 3.39
C PHE A 97 13.10 9.51 2.79
N LEU A 98 13.60 10.52 2.08
CA LEU A 98 14.95 10.46 1.51
C LEU A 98 16.03 10.51 2.61
N ASP A 99 15.84 11.30 3.66
CA ASP A 99 16.80 11.43 4.75
C ASP A 99 16.94 10.14 5.56
N ILE A 100 15.84 9.45 5.88
CA ILE A 100 15.90 8.16 6.58
C ILE A 100 16.55 7.10 5.70
N ASP A 101 16.26 7.08 4.40
CA ASP A 101 16.87 6.15 3.44
C ASP A 101 18.38 6.40 3.32
N TYR A 102 18.79 7.65 3.24
CA TYR A 102 20.19 8.08 3.23
C TYR A 102 20.91 7.68 4.52
N GLU A 103 20.30 7.89 5.70
CA GLU A 103 20.90 7.49 6.97
C GLU A 103 21.10 5.97 7.04
N MET A 104 20.11 5.19 6.59
CA MET A 104 20.21 3.73 6.56
C MET A 104 21.35 3.26 5.64
N LEU A 105 21.49 3.85 4.46
CA LEU A 105 22.56 3.53 3.50
C LEU A 105 23.96 3.74 4.11
N HIS A 106 24.13 4.73 4.99
CA HIS A 106 25.44 5.11 5.56
C HIS A 106 25.75 4.44 6.91
N LYS A 107 24.85 3.59 7.43
CA LYS A 107 25.14 2.73 8.58
C LYS A 107 25.90 1.50 8.11
N GLU A 108 27.10 1.25 8.68
CA GLU A 108 28.01 0.15 8.28
C GLU A 108 27.35 -1.23 8.17
N ALA A 109 26.28 -1.49 8.97
CA ALA A 109 25.60 -2.78 8.96
C ALA A 109 24.52 -2.94 7.88
N TRP A 110 24.18 -1.88 7.10
CA TRP A 110 22.97 -1.85 6.27
C TRP A 110 23.23 -1.81 4.77
N GLY A 111 24.38 -1.29 4.36
CA GLY A 111 24.71 -1.12 2.93
C GLY A 111 24.83 -2.39 2.10
N GLU A 112 24.97 -3.55 2.76
CA GLU A 112 25.08 -4.88 2.12
C GLU A 112 23.78 -5.70 2.27
N GLN A 113 22.79 -5.23 3.04
CA GLN A 113 21.52 -5.94 3.20
C GLN A 113 20.64 -5.73 1.96
N MET A 114 20.02 -6.81 1.52
CA MET A 114 19.01 -6.79 0.45
C MET A 114 17.59 -6.56 1.01
N ALA A 115 17.50 -5.98 2.19
CA ALA A 115 16.24 -5.69 2.83
C ALA A 115 15.69 -4.34 2.37
N GLY A 116 14.39 -4.27 2.21
CA GLY A 116 13.66 -3.06 1.91
C GLY A 116 12.31 -3.05 2.61
N SER A 117 11.56 -1.98 2.44
CA SER A 117 10.20 -1.85 2.96
C SER A 117 9.40 -0.86 2.15
N THR A 118 8.14 -1.14 1.90
CA THR A 118 7.17 -0.12 1.54
C THR A 118 7.00 0.88 2.70
N ALA A 119 6.40 2.02 2.43
CA ALA A 119 5.95 2.93 3.47
C ALA A 119 4.71 3.68 2.99
N VAL A 120 3.56 3.44 3.61
CA VAL A 120 2.37 4.27 3.48
C VAL A 120 2.13 4.99 4.80
N VAL A 121 2.09 6.32 4.72
CA VAL A 121 2.02 7.23 5.88
C VAL A 121 0.84 8.17 5.73
N VAL A 122 0.07 8.34 6.79
CA VAL A 122 -0.91 9.42 6.94
C VAL A 122 -0.47 10.31 8.08
N LEU A 123 -0.13 11.55 7.76
CA LEU A 123 0.11 12.62 8.72
C LEU A 123 -1.10 13.56 8.71
N VAL A 124 -1.68 13.80 9.87
CA VAL A 124 -2.79 14.75 10.04
C VAL A 124 -2.29 15.94 10.85
N LYS A 125 -2.45 17.14 10.31
CA LYS A 125 -2.10 18.40 10.96
C LYS A 125 -3.10 19.49 10.54
N ASP A 126 -3.60 20.26 11.51
CA ASP A 126 -4.50 21.41 11.27
C ASP A 126 -5.71 21.03 10.36
N SER A 127 -6.36 19.88 10.63
CA SER A 127 -7.47 19.32 9.84
C SER A 127 -7.11 18.99 8.38
N LYS A 128 -5.83 18.97 8.02
CA LYS A 128 -5.34 18.47 6.74
C LYS A 128 -4.70 17.11 6.90
N LEU A 129 -5.00 16.25 5.97
CA LEU A 129 -4.39 14.94 5.82
C LEU A 129 -3.35 15.01 4.70
N TYR A 130 -2.18 14.46 4.96
CA TYR A 130 -1.11 14.25 3.99
C TYR A 130 -0.83 12.75 3.95
N CYS A 131 -1.10 12.11 2.81
CA CYS A 131 -0.81 10.70 2.60
C CYS A 131 0.43 10.57 1.72
N ALA A 132 1.53 10.10 2.31
CA ALA A 132 2.77 9.82 1.60
C ALA A 132 2.90 8.33 1.36
N ASN A 133 3.16 7.91 0.12
CA ASN A 133 3.30 6.51 -0.25
C ASN A 133 4.57 6.24 -1.06
N ALA A 134 5.29 5.20 -0.69
CA ALA A 134 6.38 4.60 -1.46
C ALA A 134 6.24 3.07 -1.40
N GLY A 135 5.75 2.47 -2.48
CA GLY A 135 5.48 1.04 -2.59
C GLY A 135 4.03 0.72 -2.91
N ASP A 136 3.58 -0.48 -2.58
CA ASP A 136 2.26 -1.04 -2.88
C ASP A 136 1.40 -1.35 -1.65
N SER A 137 1.84 -0.97 -0.46
CA SER A 137 0.93 -0.72 0.66
C SER A 137 0.01 0.43 0.30
N ARG A 138 -1.21 0.45 0.85
CA ARG A 138 -2.22 1.43 0.41
C ARG A 138 -3.01 2.01 1.57
N ALA A 139 -3.48 3.25 1.38
CA ALA A 139 -4.39 3.93 2.29
C ALA A 139 -5.67 4.35 1.56
N ILE A 140 -6.80 4.18 2.25
CA ILE A 140 -8.13 4.66 1.83
C ILE A 140 -8.80 5.40 2.97
N ALA A 141 -9.83 6.18 2.66
CA ALA A 141 -10.73 6.75 3.65
C ALA A 141 -12.19 6.49 3.30
N CYS A 142 -13.03 6.52 4.31
CA CYS A 142 -14.49 6.54 4.18
C CYS A 142 -15.00 7.96 4.49
N VAL A 143 -15.65 8.57 3.52
CA VAL A 143 -16.23 9.91 3.63
C VAL A 143 -17.72 9.81 3.36
N ASN A 144 -18.54 9.95 4.39
CA ASN A 144 -20.00 9.81 4.30
C ASN A 144 -20.44 8.50 3.61
N GLY A 145 -19.74 7.41 3.88
CA GLY A 145 -20.00 6.09 3.28
C GLY A 145 -19.39 5.87 1.90
N GLU A 146 -18.77 6.87 1.30
CA GLU A 146 -18.13 6.78 -0.03
C GLU A 146 -16.62 6.55 0.11
N LEU A 147 -16.05 5.88 -0.90
CA LEU A 147 -14.63 5.58 -0.97
C LEU A 147 -13.81 6.80 -1.43
N GLU A 148 -12.83 7.18 -0.62
CA GLU A 148 -11.77 8.11 -1.01
C GLU A 148 -10.43 7.35 -1.05
N VAL A 149 -9.77 7.32 -2.22
CA VAL A 149 -8.46 6.68 -2.39
C VAL A 149 -7.38 7.71 -2.03
N LEU A 150 -6.53 7.38 -1.07
CA LEU A 150 -5.50 8.28 -0.55
C LEU A 150 -4.10 8.00 -1.11
N SER A 151 -3.87 6.82 -1.69
CA SER A 151 -2.59 6.47 -2.29
C SER A 151 -2.76 5.56 -3.51
N MET A 152 -1.80 5.61 -4.42
CA MET A 152 -1.71 4.72 -5.58
C MET A 152 -0.49 3.81 -5.44
N ASP A 153 -0.64 2.54 -5.78
CA ASP A 153 0.43 1.56 -5.71
C ASP A 153 1.53 1.85 -6.73
N HIS A 154 2.78 1.71 -6.31
CA HIS A 154 3.94 1.84 -7.18
C HIS A 154 4.40 0.47 -7.69
N LYS A 155 3.81 0.04 -8.80
CA LYS A 155 4.18 -1.22 -9.46
C LYS A 155 5.14 -0.95 -10.63
N PRO A 156 6.12 -1.83 -10.91
CA PRO A 156 7.12 -1.63 -11.98
C PRO A 156 6.52 -1.40 -13.36
N ASN A 157 5.35 -1.96 -13.67
CA ASN A 157 4.65 -1.78 -14.96
C ASN A 157 3.89 -0.44 -15.08
N ASN A 158 3.75 0.35 -14.01
CA ASN A 158 3.15 1.67 -14.12
C ASN A 158 4.02 2.53 -15.04
N GLU A 159 3.42 3.28 -15.97
CA GLU A 159 4.13 3.97 -17.04
C GLU A 159 5.24 4.91 -16.51
N SER A 160 4.93 5.73 -15.51
CA SER A 160 5.90 6.66 -14.88
C SER A 160 7.03 5.91 -14.17
N GLU A 161 6.69 4.81 -13.48
CA GLU A 161 7.64 3.98 -12.75
C GLU A 161 8.58 3.25 -13.73
N SER A 162 8.01 2.59 -14.76
CA SER A 162 8.77 1.91 -15.80
C SER A 162 9.74 2.86 -16.51
N LYS A 163 9.29 4.07 -16.84
CA LYS A 163 10.12 5.10 -17.45
C LYS A 163 11.32 5.45 -16.55
N ARG A 164 11.09 5.74 -15.24
CA ARG A 164 12.17 6.03 -14.29
C ARG A 164 13.17 4.88 -14.19
N ILE A 165 12.66 3.62 -14.08
CA ILE A 165 13.50 2.42 -13.97
C ILE A 165 14.45 2.31 -15.19
N ILE A 166 13.92 2.47 -16.41
CA ILE A 166 14.70 2.39 -17.65
C ILE A 166 15.70 3.54 -17.72
N GLU A 167 15.28 4.77 -17.43
CA GLU A 167 16.15 5.95 -17.40
C GLU A 167 17.22 5.84 -16.31
N GLY A 168 16.92 5.11 -15.20
CA GLY A 168 17.84 4.75 -14.13
C GLY A 168 18.91 3.73 -14.53
N GLY A 169 18.75 3.08 -15.68
CA GLY A 169 19.64 2.04 -16.18
C GLY A 169 19.20 0.62 -15.81
N GLY A 170 17.97 0.44 -15.31
CA GLY A 170 17.33 -0.85 -15.06
C GLY A 170 16.42 -1.28 -16.22
N TRP A 171 15.68 -2.36 -15.98
CA TRP A 171 14.64 -2.85 -16.89
C TRP A 171 13.48 -3.42 -16.08
N VAL A 172 12.32 -3.59 -16.73
CA VAL A 172 11.13 -4.22 -16.15
C VAL A 172 10.86 -5.52 -16.90
N GLU A 173 10.73 -6.61 -16.17
CA GLU A 173 10.42 -7.94 -16.69
C GLU A 173 9.48 -8.65 -15.73
N PHE A 174 8.37 -9.22 -16.22
CA PHE A 174 7.33 -9.86 -15.42
C PHE A 174 6.83 -9.02 -14.24
N ASN A 175 6.62 -7.72 -14.46
CA ASN A 175 6.26 -6.74 -13.43
C ASN A 175 7.28 -6.66 -12.26
N ARG A 176 8.58 -6.87 -12.57
CA ARG A 176 9.67 -6.80 -11.59
C ARG A 176 10.81 -5.93 -12.11
N VAL A 177 11.38 -5.15 -11.22
CA VAL A 177 12.60 -4.38 -11.46
C VAL A 177 13.76 -5.37 -11.60
N ASN A 178 14.47 -5.31 -12.74
CA ASN A 178 15.58 -6.21 -13.10
C ASN A 178 15.23 -7.70 -12.93
N GLY A 179 13.95 -8.06 -13.17
CA GLY A 179 13.44 -9.42 -13.00
C GLY A 179 13.29 -9.90 -11.54
N ASN A 180 13.61 -9.05 -10.55
CA ASN A 180 13.71 -9.45 -9.13
C ASN A 180 12.63 -8.81 -8.25
N LEU A 181 12.65 -7.48 -8.08
CA LEU A 181 11.84 -6.77 -7.10
C LEU A 181 10.47 -6.41 -7.70
N ALA A 182 9.39 -6.80 -7.02
CA ALA A 182 8.01 -6.52 -7.44
C ALA A 182 7.56 -5.08 -7.15
N LEU A 183 8.43 -4.27 -6.54
CA LEU A 183 8.21 -2.87 -6.18
C LEU A 183 9.04 -1.94 -7.04
N SER A 184 8.54 -0.75 -7.31
CA SER A 184 9.29 0.31 -7.99
C SER A 184 9.73 1.42 -7.05
N ARG A 185 9.16 1.49 -5.84
CA ARG A 185 9.58 2.40 -4.76
C ARG A 185 9.60 1.67 -3.42
N ALA A 186 10.63 1.95 -2.62
CA ALA A 186 10.82 1.38 -1.29
C ALA A 186 11.87 2.18 -0.51
N LEU A 187 11.82 2.09 0.82
CA LEU A 187 12.95 2.35 1.71
C LEU A 187 13.90 1.15 1.66
N GLY A 188 15.21 1.37 1.79
CA GLY A 188 16.19 0.30 1.67
C GLY A 188 16.46 -0.11 0.22
N ASP A 189 16.57 -1.39 -0.05
CA ASP A 189 16.85 -1.93 -1.40
C ASP A 189 18.06 -1.26 -2.08
N PHE A 190 19.12 -1.01 -1.33
CA PHE A 190 20.26 -0.17 -1.73
C PHE A 190 21.01 -0.68 -2.95
N VAL A 191 20.85 -1.95 -3.30
CA VAL A 191 21.42 -2.52 -4.53
C VAL A 191 20.89 -1.84 -5.81
N PHE A 192 19.67 -1.27 -5.75
CA PHE A 192 19.02 -0.54 -6.84
C PHE A 192 19.24 0.98 -6.76
N LYS A 193 19.97 1.48 -5.75
CA LYS A 193 20.18 2.90 -5.46
C LYS A 193 21.66 3.33 -5.58
N ARG A 194 22.41 2.69 -6.49
CA ARG A 194 23.86 2.89 -6.64
C ARG A 194 24.27 3.71 -7.87
N SER A 195 23.29 4.26 -8.60
CA SER A 195 23.61 5.10 -9.75
C SER A 195 24.02 6.51 -9.29
N ASN A 196 24.74 7.26 -10.18
CA ASN A 196 25.11 8.65 -9.92
C ASN A 196 23.94 9.63 -10.13
N LYS A 197 22.70 9.15 -10.20
CA LYS A 197 21.50 9.95 -10.34
C LYS A 197 21.03 10.45 -8.98
N LYS A 198 20.14 11.44 -9.00
CA LYS A 198 19.51 11.93 -7.77
C LYS A 198 18.68 10.83 -7.09
N PRO A 199 18.43 10.91 -5.77
CA PRO A 199 17.68 9.90 -5.03
C PRO A 199 16.30 9.60 -5.64
N GLU A 200 15.59 10.62 -6.14
CA GLU A 200 14.27 10.49 -6.77
C GLU A 200 14.32 9.85 -8.17
N GLU A 201 15.49 9.80 -8.81
CA GLU A 201 15.71 9.26 -10.15
C GLU A 201 16.36 7.87 -10.15
N GLN A 202 16.58 7.27 -8.98
CA GLN A 202 17.13 5.93 -8.85
C GLN A 202 16.18 4.87 -9.43
N ILE A 203 16.72 3.70 -9.78
CA ILE A 203 15.94 2.56 -10.30
C ILE A 203 14.78 2.21 -9.35
N VAL A 204 15.07 2.08 -8.06
CA VAL A 204 14.11 2.06 -6.96
C VAL A 204 14.34 3.32 -6.14
N THR A 205 13.30 4.03 -5.77
CA THR A 205 13.42 5.26 -4.99
C THR A 205 12.60 5.20 -3.71
N ALA A 206 13.10 5.85 -2.66
CA ALA A 206 12.34 6.11 -1.44
C ALA A 206 11.45 7.37 -1.56
N TYR A 207 11.55 8.14 -2.65
CA TYR A 207 10.78 9.37 -2.83
C TYR A 207 9.28 9.07 -2.94
N PRO A 208 8.43 9.53 -1.99
CA PRO A 208 7.02 9.21 -1.98
C PRO A 208 6.22 10.11 -2.91
N ASP A 209 5.09 9.61 -3.41
CA ASP A 209 4.00 10.48 -3.83
C ASP A 209 3.25 10.97 -2.58
N VAL A 210 2.77 12.20 -2.61
CA VAL A 210 2.04 12.79 -1.48
C VAL A 210 0.72 13.36 -1.97
N GLU A 211 -0.37 12.84 -1.41
CA GLU A 211 -1.73 13.33 -1.64
C GLU A 211 -2.21 14.14 -0.43
N THR A 212 -2.86 15.26 -0.69
CA THR A 212 -3.36 16.15 0.38
C THR A 212 -4.87 16.25 0.32
N ARG A 213 -5.54 16.15 1.47
CA ARG A 213 -7.00 16.30 1.62
C ARG A 213 -7.33 17.15 2.85
N GLU A 214 -8.45 17.83 2.82
CA GLU A 214 -9.03 18.46 4.01
C GLU A 214 -9.97 17.49 4.70
N ILE A 215 -9.76 17.26 6.00
CA ILE A 215 -10.64 16.42 6.81
C ILE A 215 -11.86 17.25 7.23
N MET A 216 -13.00 16.92 6.67
CA MET A 216 -14.29 17.51 7.01
C MET A 216 -15.04 16.63 8.00
N LYS A 217 -16.16 17.12 8.54
CA LYS A 217 -16.96 16.42 9.57
C LYS A 217 -17.64 15.13 9.08
N ASP A 218 -17.73 14.95 7.79
CA ASP A 218 -18.31 13.77 7.12
C ASP A 218 -17.29 12.62 6.94
N TRP A 219 -16.03 12.86 7.22
CA TRP A 219 -15.02 11.80 7.25
C TRP A 219 -15.30 10.85 8.43
N GLU A 220 -15.29 9.55 8.16
CA GLU A 220 -15.64 8.51 9.11
C GLU A 220 -14.41 7.77 9.64
N PHE A 221 -13.58 7.25 8.75
CA PHE A 221 -12.35 6.56 9.11
C PHE A 221 -11.32 6.58 7.98
N ILE A 222 -10.07 6.29 8.34
CA ILE A 222 -8.95 6.05 7.42
C ILE A 222 -8.44 4.63 7.70
N LEU A 223 -8.07 3.89 6.65
CA LEU A 223 -7.47 2.57 6.76
C LEU A 223 -6.18 2.52 5.96
N LEU A 224 -5.12 2.04 6.60
CA LEU A 224 -3.83 1.74 5.99
C LEU A 224 -3.58 0.24 6.13
N ALA A 225 -3.11 -0.41 5.08
CA ALA A 225 -2.74 -1.83 5.12
C ALA A 225 -1.64 -2.15 4.11
N CYS A 226 -0.92 -3.25 4.33
CA CYS A 226 0.01 -3.87 3.38
C CYS A 226 -0.73 -4.63 2.28
N ASP A 227 -0.02 -5.14 1.29
CA ASP A 227 -0.57 -5.86 0.15
C ASP A 227 -1.24 -7.20 0.54
N GLY A 228 -0.88 -7.79 1.68
CA GLY A 228 -1.56 -8.97 2.23
C GLY A 228 -3.09 -8.79 2.39
N ILE A 229 -3.58 -7.56 2.44
CA ILE A 229 -5.01 -7.21 2.42
C ILE A 229 -5.47 -6.85 1.00
N TRP A 230 -4.72 -5.97 0.32
CA TRP A 230 -5.15 -5.38 -0.95
C TRP A 230 -5.10 -6.35 -2.14
N ASP A 231 -4.27 -7.37 -2.07
CA ASP A 231 -4.23 -8.44 -3.07
C ASP A 231 -5.45 -9.37 -2.99
N VAL A 232 -6.11 -9.43 -1.81
CA VAL A 232 -7.27 -10.30 -1.56
C VAL A 232 -8.60 -9.56 -1.72
N MET A 233 -8.67 -8.31 -1.26
CA MET A 233 -9.91 -7.53 -1.25
C MET A 233 -9.73 -6.20 -1.98
N SER A 234 -10.74 -5.80 -2.74
CA SER A 234 -10.81 -4.47 -3.35
C SER A 234 -11.02 -3.37 -2.31
N ASN A 235 -10.68 -2.13 -2.66
CA ASN A 235 -10.91 -0.95 -1.81
C ASN A 235 -12.37 -0.86 -1.31
N ALA A 236 -13.34 -1.12 -2.19
CA ALA A 236 -14.76 -1.05 -1.87
C ALA A 236 -15.21 -2.16 -0.90
N GLU A 237 -14.67 -3.37 -1.04
CA GLU A 237 -14.94 -4.48 -0.14
C GLU A 237 -14.38 -4.20 1.25
N VAL A 238 -13.12 -3.73 1.35
CA VAL A 238 -12.49 -3.37 2.63
C VAL A 238 -13.25 -2.23 3.30
N LEU A 239 -13.63 -1.18 2.56
CA LEU A 239 -14.43 -0.08 3.09
C LEU A 239 -15.75 -0.58 3.66
N THR A 240 -16.50 -1.37 2.88
CA THR A 240 -17.81 -1.93 3.29
C THR A 240 -17.65 -2.83 4.50
N PHE A 241 -16.61 -3.66 4.52
CA PHE A 241 -16.27 -4.55 5.63
C PHE A 241 -16.08 -3.79 6.94
N CYS A 242 -15.21 -2.77 6.92
CA CYS A 242 -14.91 -1.97 8.10
C CYS A 242 -16.10 -1.12 8.53
N ARG A 243 -16.76 -0.44 7.60
CA ARG A 243 -17.89 0.43 7.88
C ARG A 243 -19.06 -0.31 8.52
N THR A 244 -19.38 -1.50 8.01
CA THR A 244 -20.44 -2.36 8.57
C THR A 244 -20.14 -2.74 10.02
N ARG A 245 -18.90 -3.09 10.33
CA ARG A 245 -18.47 -3.50 11.68
C ARG A 245 -18.42 -2.34 12.65
N ILE A 246 -17.98 -1.17 12.21
CA ILE A 246 -18.11 0.07 12.99
C ILE A 246 -19.59 0.32 13.31
N GLY A 247 -20.49 0.18 12.33
CA GLY A 247 -21.93 0.35 12.53
C GLY A 247 -22.55 -0.67 13.52
N LEU A 248 -21.92 -1.82 13.73
CA LEU A 248 -22.27 -2.81 14.74
C LEU A 248 -21.66 -2.49 16.12
N GLY A 249 -20.83 -1.46 16.24
CA GLY A 249 -20.20 -1.04 17.50
C GLY A 249 -18.92 -1.83 17.84
N MET A 250 -18.36 -2.60 16.90
CA MET A 250 -17.09 -3.32 17.10
C MET A 250 -15.93 -2.36 17.35
N GLN A 251 -14.92 -2.84 18.07
CA GLN A 251 -13.71 -2.06 18.34
C GLN A 251 -12.78 -2.08 17.12
N PRO A 252 -12.05 -0.99 16.83
CA PRO A 252 -11.20 -0.91 15.64
C PRO A 252 -10.16 -2.05 15.56
N GLU A 253 -9.54 -2.45 16.67
CA GLU A 253 -8.59 -3.56 16.73
C GLU A 253 -9.25 -4.91 16.39
N GLU A 254 -10.47 -5.15 16.87
CA GLU A 254 -11.24 -6.36 16.56
C GLU A 254 -11.61 -6.39 15.06
N ILE A 255 -11.92 -5.24 14.48
CA ILE A 255 -12.19 -5.12 13.03
C ILE A 255 -10.95 -5.46 12.22
N CYS A 256 -9.77 -4.98 12.64
CA CYS A 256 -8.49 -5.33 12.00
C CYS A 256 -8.24 -6.84 12.05
N GLU A 257 -8.48 -7.49 13.19
CA GLU A 257 -8.32 -8.93 13.37
C GLU A 257 -9.26 -9.74 12.46
N GLU A 258 -10.54 -9.33 12.40
CA GLU A 258 -11.51 -9.99 11.51
C GLU A 258 -11.18 -9.80 10.03
N LEU A 259 -10.69 -8.62 9.64
CA LEU A 259 -10.28 -8.35 8.27
C LEU A 259 -9.13 -9.26 7.85
N MET A 260 -8.11 -9.42 8.69
CA MET A 260 -7.00 -10.34 8.43
C MET A 260 -7.44 -11.81 8.38
N ASN A 261 -8.37 -12.21 9.27
CA ASN A 261 -8.94 -13.57 9.20
C ASN A 261 -9.70 -13.82 7.89
N HIS A 262 -10.38 -12.79 7.39
CA HIS A 262 -11.10 -12.87 6.11
C HIS A 262 -10.15 -12.99 4.92
N CYS A 263 -9.00 -12.32 4.98
CA CYS A 263 -7.99 -12.34 3.91
C CYS A 263 -7.09 -13.57 3.95
N LEU A 264 -6.97 -14.27 5.09
CA LEU A 264 -6.08 -15.41 5.23
C LEU A 264 -6.52 -16.57 4.34
N ALA A 265 -5.61 -17.05 3.49
CA ALA A 265 -5.84 -18.23 2.65
C ALA A 265 -6.12 -19.48 3.50
N PRO A 266 -7.11 -20.31 3.14
CA PRO A 266 -7.41 -21.53 3.88
C PRO A 266 -6.32 -22.61 3.75
N ASP A 267 -5.51 -22.54 2.70
CA ASP A 267 -4.36 -23.43 2.47
C ASP A 267 -3.23 -22.72 1.73
N CYS A 268 -2.03 -23.29 1.75
CA CYS A 268 -0.84 -22.71 1.10
C CYS A 268 -0.80 -22.89 -0.44
N GLN A 269 -1.80 -23.53 -1.05
CA GLN A 269 -1.83 -23.86 -2.49
C GLN A 269 -2.53 -22.78 -3.34
N MET A 270 -3.15 -21.80 -2.73
CA MET A 270 -3.96 -20.75 -3.39
C MET A 270 -3.15 -19.72 -4.20
N GLY A 271 -1.98 -20.07 -4.73
CA GLY A 271 -1.24 -19.21 -5.66
C GLY A 271 -0.64 -17.93 -5.09
N GLY A 272 -0.56 -17.82 -3.76
CA GLY A 272 0.02 -16.67 -3.06
C GLY A 272 -0.99 -15.68 -2.49
N LEU A 273 -2.24 -15.65 -2.98
CA LEU A 273 -3.29 -14.78 -2.43
C LEU A 273 -3.65 -15.20 -1.00
N GLY A 274 -3.60 -14.23 -0.06
CA GLY A 274 -3.88 -14.48 1.37
C GLY A 274 -2.79 -15.27 2.09
N GLY A 275 -1.61 -15.44 1.48
CA GLY A 275 -0.47 -16.14 2.05
C GLY A 275 0.60 -15.23 2.64
N ASP A 276 0.42 -13.92 2.62
CA ASP A 276 1.42 -12.96 3.08
C ASP A 276 1.30 -12.58 4.56
N ASN A 277 2.29 -11.81 5.04
CA ASN A 277 2.15 -11.03 6.25
C ASN A 277 0.97 -10.06 6.07
N MET A 278 0.26 -9.77 7.14
CA MET A 278 -0.88 -8.86 7.12
C MET A 278 -0.75 -7.85 8.24
N THR A 279 -0.84 -6.57 7.89
CA THR A 279 -0.80 -5.46 8.85
C THR A 279 -1.85 -4.43 8.47
N VAL A 280 -2.67 -4.06 9.45
CA VAL A 280 -3.78 -3.11 9.30
C VAL A 280 -3.75 -2.07 10.41
N VAL A 281 -3.95 -0.80 10.05
CA VAL A 281 -4.19 0.32 10.97
C VAL A 281 -5.51 0.97 10.58
N LEU A 282 -6.51 0.91 11.46
CA LEU A 282 -7.82 1.53 11.30
C LEU A 282 -7.94 2.74 12.22
N VAL A 283 -8.08 3.93 11.64
CA VAL A 283 -8.18 5.23 12.33
C VAL A 283 -9.59 5.75 12.22
N CYS A 284 -10.40 5.57 13.25
CA CYS A 284 -11.74 6.14 13.35
C CYS A 284 -11.66 7.63 13.75
N LEU A 285 -12.31 8.50 12.96
CA LEU A 285 -12.32 9.96 13.16
C LEU A 285 -13.49 10.35 14.06
N LEU A 286 -13.20 10.79 15.27
CA LEU A 286 -14.22 11.08 16.29
C LEU A 286 -14.75 12.51 16.23
N HIS A 287 -13.98 13.47 15.71
CA HIS A 287 -14.39 14.89 15.63
C HIS A 287 -14.87 15.47 16.95
N ASP A 288 -14.17 15.18 18.05
CA ASP A 288 -14.54 15.55 19.44
C ASP A 288 -15.88 14.96 19.89
N LYS A 289 -16.31 13.83 19.31
CA LYS A 289 -17.55 13.12 19.66
C LYS A 289 -17.25 11.74 20.24
N PRO A 290 -18.16 11.15 21.02
CA PRO A 290 -18.02 9.76 21.43
C PRO A 290 -18.06 8.82 20.23
N TYR A 291 -17.37 7.68 20.33
CA TYR A 291 -17.34 6.65 19.28
C TYR A 291 -18.75 6.20 18.84
N THR A 292 -19.72 6.23 19.76
CA THR A 292 -21.13 5.89 19.49
C THR A 292 -21.79 6.79 18.42
N GLU A 293 -21.31 8.03 18.23
CA GLU A 293 -21.76 8.90 17.14
C GLU A 293 -21.29 8.38 15.78
N LEU A 294 -20.04 7.92 15.69
CA LEU A 294 -19.53 7.28 14.49
C LEU A 294 -20.26 5.97 14.20
N VAL A 295 -20.50 5.15 15.23
CA VAL A 295 -21.31 3.92 15.14
C VAL A 295 -22.68 4.23 14.54
N ALA A 296 -23.39 5.23 15.07
CA ALA A 296 -24.71 5.62 14.58
C ALA A 296 -24.67 6.09 13.11
N ARG A 297 -23.62 6.85 12.70
CA ARG A 297 -23.45 7.28 11.30
C ARG A 297 -23.22 6.09 10.38
N CYS A 298 -22.34 5.17 10.75
CA CYS A 298 -22.05 3.98 9.95
C CYS A 298 -23.24 3.02 9.85
N ALA A 299 -24.10 2.96 10.89
CA ALA A 299 -25.30 2.14 10.90
C ALA A 299 -26.45 2.73 10.07
N SER A 300 -26.54 4.07 9.95
CA SER A 300 -27.70 4.78 9.38
C SER A 300 -27.77 4.80 7.87
N SER A 301 -26.67 4.54 7.16
CA SER A 301 -26.62 4.51 5.69
C SER A 301 -26.55 3.07 5.19
N SER A 302 -27.69 2.42 5.10
CA SER A 302 -27.83 1.17 4.33
C SER A 302 -27.82 1.47 2.85
N THR A 303 -26.90 0.86 2.13
CA THR A 303 -26.61 0.76 0.70
C THR A 303 -25.59 1.77 0.15
N PRO A 304 -24.42 1.27 -0.29
CA PRO A 304 -23.56 2.00 -1.22
C PRO A 304 -24.38 2.23 -2.51
N LYS A 305 -24.51 3.48 -2.97
CA LYS A 305 -24.89 3.72 -4.36
C LYS A 305 -23.84 3.05 -5.24
N PRO A 306 -24.26 2.23 -6.25
CA PRO A 306 -23.31 1.72 -7.23
C PRO A 306 -22.61 2.93 -7.87
N ALA A 307 -21.28 2.89 -7.92
CA ALA A 307 -20.50 3.87 -8.62
C ALA A 307 -21.03 3.96 -10.06
N ASP A 308 -21.44 5.14 -10.49
CA ASP A 308 -21.76 5.43 -11.89
C ASP A 308 -20.49 5.14 -12.70
N THR A 309 -20.42 3.94 -13.29
CA THR A 309 -19.50 3.62 -14.35
C THR A 309 -19.83 4.53 -15.52
N LYS A 310 -19.13 5.66 -15.62
CA LYS A 310 -19.01 6.36 -16.89
C LYS A 310 -18.25 5.46 -17.85
N THR A 311 -18.98 4.56 -18.50
CA THR A 311 -18.57 3.92 -19.73
C THR A 311 -18.37 5.04 -20.75
N THR A 312 -17.13 5.39 -21.03
CA THR A 312 -16.77 6.03 -22.28
C THR A 312 -17.05 5.00 -23.38
N GLU A 313 -18.23 5.10 -23.98
CA GLU A 313 -18.53 4.45 -25.26
C GLU A 313 -17.52 4.97 -26.29
N VAL A 314 -16.59 4.10 -26.66
CA VAL A 314 -15.80 4.31 -27.88
C VAL A 314 -16.68 3.85 -29.03
N ASP A 315 -17.13 4.84 -29.79
CA ASP A 315 -17.94 4.73 -30.99
C ASP A 315 -17.25 3.82 -32.03
N ALA A 316 -17.76 2.61 -32.17
CA ALA A 316 -17.35 1.67 -33.21
C ALA A 316 -18.35 1.79 -34.37
N THR A 317 -18.16 2.81 -35.23
CA THR A 317 -18.85 2.88 -36.53
C THR A 317 -18.00 2.22 -37.60
N ALA A 318 -18.54 1.12 -38.06
CA ALA A 318 -18.55 0.60 -39.45
C ALA A 318 -17.21 0.43 -40.21
N VAL A 319 -16.91 -0.81 -40.56
CA VAL A 319 -16.78 -1.21 -41.96
C VAL A 319 -17.19 -2.68 -42.12
N ASN A 320 -18.36 -2.93 -42.66
CA ASN A 320 -18.72 -4.16 -43.36
C ASN A 320 -17.93 -4.22 -44.69
N ASN A 321 -17.18 -5.26 -44.91
CA ASN A 321 -16.98 -5.80 -46.25
C ASN A 321 -16.74 -7.31 -46.17
N SER A 322 -17.76 -7.99 -46.70
CA SER A 322 -17.80 -9.38 -47.09
C SER A 322 -16.76 -9.69 -48.16
N THR A 323 -15.94 -10.70 -47.99
CA THR A 323 -15.44 -11.55 -49.10
C THR A 323 -15.06 -12.92 -48.50
N GLU A 324 -15.76 -13.93 -49.04
CA GLU A 324 -15.47 -15.35 -48.81
C GLU A 324 -14.09 -15.71 -49.39
N PRO A 325 -13.32 -16.61 -48.80
CA PRO A 325 -12.19 -17.23 -49.47
C PRO A 325 -12.64 -18.49 -50.23
N LYS A 326 -12.31 -18.51 -51.53
CA LYS A 326 -12.35 -19.68 -52.40
C LYS A 326 -11.30 -20.70 -51.95
N ASN A 327 -11.73 -21.97 -51.92
CA ASN A 327 -10.84 -23.14 -51.90
C ASN A 327 -10.02 -23.17 -53.22
N ASP A 328 -8.71 -23.34 -53.07
CA ASP A 328 -7.86 -23.87 -54.11
C ASP A 328 -7.01 -24.99 -53.47
N ASP A 329 -7.35 -26.23 -53.89
CA ASP A 329 -6.51 -27.40 -53.74
C ASP A 329 -5.20 -27.22 -54.50
N CYS A 330 -4.08 -27.51 -53.88
CA CYS A 330 -2.84 -27.84 -54.60
C CYS A 330 -2.12 -28.98 -53.90
N ASP A 331 -2.20 -30.11 -54.54
CA ASP A 331 -1.34 -31.29 -54.31
C ASP A 331 0.13 -30.93 -54.31
N MET A 332 0.92 -31.42 -53.36
CA MET A 332 2.36 -31.58 -53.45
C MET A 332 2.76 -32.97 -53.02
N GLU A 333 3.33 -33.71 -53.94
CA GLU A 333 3.94 -35.00 -53.78
C GLU A 333 5.18 -34.97 -52.88
N PRO A 334 5.57 -36.10 -52.23
CA PRO A 334 6.71 -36.18 -51.35
C PRO A 334 8.02 -36.38 -52.07
N ASP A 335 9.08 -35.71 -51.62
CA ASP A 335 10.47 -35.82 -52.08
C ASP A 335 11.10 -37.11 -51.52
N PRO A 336 11.69 -38.01 -52.38
CA PRO A 336 12.33 -39.25 -51.95
C PRO A 336 13.85 -39.10 -51.83
N ASN A 337 14.39 -38.63 -50.68
CA ASN A 337 15.81 -38.86 -50.37
C ASN A 337 16.13 -38.48 -48.91
N GLU A 338 15.81 -39.41 -47.99
CA GLU A 338 16.57 -39.57 -46.74
C GLU A 338 16.50 -41.06 -46.29
N THR A 339 17.62 -41.73 -46.46
CA THR A 339 18.00 -42.93 -45.73
C THR A 339 19.48 -42.94 -45.51
N PRO A 340 19.99 -43.65 -44.52
CA PRO A 340 19.56 -43.91 -43.13
C PRO A 340 20.44 -43.21 -42.10
#